data_6e9ca14489da7121ae27429658bf4935
#
_entry.id   6e9ca14489da7121ae27429658bf4935
#
_cell.length_a   1.000
_cell.length_b   1.000
_cell.length_c   1.000
_cell.angle_alpha   90.00
_cell.angle_beta   90.00
_cell.angle_gamma   90.00
#
_symmetry.space_group_name_H-M   'P 1'
#
loop_
_entity.id
_entity.type
_entity.pdbx_description
1 polymer ?
#
loop_
_entity_poly.entity_id
_entity_poly.type
_entity_poly.pdbx_seq_one_letter_code
_entity_poly.pdbx_strand_id
1 'polypeptide(L)'
;MFLSTYENKLDKKGRVSVPASFRSHLSNLGYNGIICYPSFNNSSIEACSQDRIEKISSAIDSLNPFEEKRDYFATSILAESINLQFDSEGRISLSSKLLKHAKIKNSMLFVGQGQTFQIWEPTAFEKFKITARKKANINRGNLKWELQHNKQ
;
A
#
# COMPACT_ATOMS: atom_id res chain seq x y z
N MET A 1 4.43 11.51 -5.08
CA MET A 1 3.53 10.81 -4.13
C MET A 1 2.40 10.14 -4.87
N PHE A 2 1.71 9.22 -4.19
CA PHE A 2 0.57 8.50 -4.76
C PHE A 2 -0.72 9.17 -4.31
N LEU A 3 -1.49 9.66 -5.26
CA LEU A 3 -2.76 10.36 -5.03
C LEU A 3 -3.85 9.74 -5.91
N SER A 4 -5.10 9.98 -5.53
CA SER A 4 -6.29 9.56 -6.26
C SER A 4 -6.56 8.06 -6.20
N THR A 5 -7.68 7.68 -6.77
CA THR A 5 -8.14 6.29 -6.83
C THR A 5 -8.41 5.94 -8.29
N TYR A 6 -7.89 4.81 -8.73
CA TYR A 6 -8.04 4.32 -10.10
C TYR A 6 -8.53 2.88 -10.07
N GLU A 7 -9.44 2.55 -10.98
CA GLU A 7 -9.93 1.18 -11.13
C GLU A 7 -9.35 0.55 -12.38
N ASN A 8 -8.77 -0.66 -12.25
CA ASN A 8 -8.26 -1.45 -13.37
C ASN A 8 -8.71 -2.90 -13.24
N LYS A 9 -8.82 -3.58 -14.38
CA LYS A 9 -9.30 -4.97 -14.45
C LYS A 9 -8.15 -5.96 -14.36
N LEU A 10 -8.39 -7.04 -13.64
CA LEU A 10 -7.53 -8.20 -13.61
C LEU A 10 -7.72 -9.00 -14.90
N ASP A 11 -6.65 -9.35 -15.60
CA ASP A 11 -6.75 -10.21 -16.76
C ASP A 11 -6.81 -11.71 -16.36
N LYS A 12 -7.01 -12.58 -17.33
CA LYS A 12 -7.15 -14.03 -17.09
C LYS A 12 -5.88 -14.67 -16.55
N LYS A 13 -4.74 -14.02 -16.73
CA LYS A 13 -3.43 -14.51 -16.26
C LYS A 13 -3.01 -13.91 -14.92
N GLY A 14 -3.92 -13.20 -14.24
CA GLY A 14 -3.62 -12.58 -12.94
C GLY A 14 -2.82 -11.29 -13.03
N ARG A 15 -2.76 -10.65 -14.21
CA ARG A 15 -2.04 -9.39 -14.40
C ARG A 15 -3.00 -8.21 -14.36
N VAL A 16 -2.49 -7.08 -13.89
CA VAL A 16 -3.24 -5.83 -13.84
C VAL A 16 -2.31 -4.65 -14.14
N SER A 17 -2.80 -3.67 -14.89
CA SER A 17 -2.06 -2.44 -15.15
C SER A 17 -2.02 -1.58 -13.89
N VAL A 18 -0.82 -1.13 -13.51
CA VAL A 18 -0.66 -0.13 -12.45
C VAL A 18 -0.91 1.25 -13.06
N PRO A 19 -1.61 2.16 -12.39
CA PRO A 19 -1.87 3.50 -12.94
C PRO A 19 -0.59 4.20 -13.41
N ALA A 20 -0.67 4.86 -14.55
CA ALA A 20 0.48 5.51 -15.17
C ALA A 20 1.15 6.53 -14.24
N SER A 21 0.37 7.29 -13.48
CA SER A 21 0.91 8.26 -12.53
C SER A 21 1.70 7.58 -11.40
N PHE A 22 1.27 6.39 -10.96
CA PHE A 22 1.97 5.62 -9.93
C PHE A 22 3.28 5.05 -10.49
N ARG A 23 3.24 4.51 -11.72
CA ARG A 23 4.46 4.02 -12.38
C ARG A 23 5.47 5.14 -12.63
N SER A 24 4.98 6.32 -13.02
CA SER A 24 5.82 7.48 -13.26
C SER A 24 6.53 7.93 -11.98
N HIS A 25 5.81 7.97 -10.86
CA HIS A 25 6.39 8.31 -9.57
C HIS A 25 7.48 7.31 -9.17
N LEU A 26 7.22 6.02 -9.32
CA LEU A 26 8.20 4.97 -9.02
C LEU A 26 9.43 5.04 -9.93
N SER A 27 9.22 5.31 -11.22
CA SER A 27 10.29 5.48 -12.19
C SER A 27 11.21 6.66 -11.83
N ASN A 28 10.63 7.77 -11.38
CA ASN A 28 11.38 8.93 -10.92
C ASN A 28 12.23 8.62 -9.68
N LEU A 29 11.83 7.63 -8.89
CA LEU A 29 12.61 7.12 -7.76
C LEU A 29 13.63 6.05 -8.18
N GLY A 30 13.66 5.66 -9.45
CA GLY A 30 14.59 4.66 -9.97
C GLY A 30 14.08 3.23 -9.90
N TYR A 31 12.77 3.00 -9.73
CA TYR A 31 12.21 1.66 -9.59
C TYR A 31 11.30 1.27 -10.74
N ASN A 32 11.39 0.01 -11.14
CA ASN A 32 10.55 -0.59 -12.19
C ASN A 32 9.63 -1.66 -11.62
N GLY A 33 9.06 -1.38 -10.47
CA GLY A 33 8.18 -2.32 -9.77
C GLY A 33 7.71 -1.77 -8.46
N ILE A 34 7.04 -2.64 -7.69
CA ILE A 34 6.51 -2.30 -6.37
C ILE A 34 6.88 -3.40 -5.38
N ILE A 35 6.87 -3.04 -4.11
CA ILE A 35 6.89 -4.01 -3.01
C ILE A 35 5.49 -3.98 -2.40
N CYS A 36 4.91 -5.15 -2.21
CA CYS A 36 3.58 -5.25 -1.62
C CYS A 36 3.49 -6.38 -0.60
N TYR A 37 2.56 -6.21 0.34
CA TYR A 37 2.28 -7.18 1.37
C TYR A 37 0.80 -7.06 1.80
N PRO A 38 0.21 -8.15 2.33
CA PRO A 38 -1.16 -8.07 2.82
C PRO A 38 -1.23 -7.15 4.03
N SER A 39 -2.19 -6.22 4.04
CA SER A 39 -2.41 -5.38 5.22
C SER A 39 -2.85 -6.24 6.40
N PHE A 40 -2.32 -5.96 7.59
CA PHE A 40 -2.83 -6.60 8.81
C PHE A 40 -3.98 -5.80 9.45
N ASN A 41 -4.28 -4.61 8.95
CA ASN A 41 -5.35 -3.74 9.46
C ASN A 41 -6.68 -3.96 8.76
N ASN A 42 -6.66 -4.41 7.50
CA ASN A 42 -7.85 -4.57 6.68
C ASN A 42 -7.58 -5.57 5.54
N SER A 43 -8.53 -5.72 4.65
CA SER A 43 -8.43 -6.68 3.54
C SER A 43 -7.67 -6.15 2.32
N SER A 44 -7.00 -5.00 2.41
CA SER A 44 -6.25 -4.45 1.29
C SER A 44 -4.84 -5.06 1.17
N ILE A 45 -4.20 -4.77 0.04
CA ILE A 45 -2.79 -5.01 -0.20
C ILE A 45 -2.08 -3.67 -0.06
N GLU A 46 -1.08 -3.61 0.81
CA GLU A 46 -0.22 -2.44 0.94
C GLU A 46 0.87 -2.49 -0.13
N ALA A 47 1.15 -1.36 -0.76
CA ALA A 47 2.16 -1.26 -1.82
C ALA A 47 3.02 -0.01 -1.66
N CYS A 48 4.30 -0.14 -1.97
CA CYS A 48 5.25 0.96 -1.80
C CYS A 48 6.51 0.75 -2.65
N SER A 49 7.39 1.75 -2.62
CA SER A 49 8.72 1.69 -3.21
C SER A 49 9.71 0.98 -2.28
N GLN A 50 10.87 0.63 -2.83
CA GLN A 50 11.99 0.08 -2.06
C GLN A 50 12.41 1.02 -0.92
N ASP A 51 12.48 2.33 -1.18
CA ASP A 51 12.83 3.32 -0.15
C ASP A 51 11.89 3.26 1.04
N ARG A 52 10.60 3.08 0.78
CA ARG A 52 9.61 3.04 1.85
C ARG A 52 9.75 1.78 2.70
N ILE A 53 9.95 0.63 2.08
CA ILE A 53 10.11 -0.62 2.84
C ILE A 53 11.40 -0.59 3.68
N GLU A 54 12.44 0.07 3.20
CA GLU A 54 13.66 0.27 3.96
C GLU A 54 13.44 1.13 5.20
N LYS A 55 12.63 2.18 5.08
CA LYS A 55 12.24 3.00 6.24
C LYS A 55 11.43 2.20 7.26
N ILE A 56 10.52 1.36 6.80
CA ILE A 56 9.75 0.46 7.67
C ILE A 56 10.69 -0.51 8.37
N SER A 57 11.62 -1.11 7.64
CA SER A 57 12.62 -2.01 8.20
C SER A 57 13.46 -1.33 9.28
N SER A 58 13.90 -0.10 9.03
CA SER A 58 14.66 0.69 10.01
C SER A 58 13.84 0.98 11.26
N ALA A 59 12.56 1.30 11.10
CA ALA A 59 11.66 1.52 12.24
C ALA A 59 11.50 0.25 13.09
N ILE A 60 11.36 -0.90 12.43
CA ILE A 60 11.28 -2.20 13.13
C ILE A 60 12.58 -2.50 13.86
N ASP A 61 13.73 -2.25 13.24
CA ASP A 61 15.04 -2.47 13.85
C ASP A 61 15.31 -1.55 15.05
N SER A 62 14.62 -0.41 15.13
CA SER A 62 14.75 0.49 16.27
C SER A 62 14.07 -0.03 17.54
N LEU A 63 13.20 -1.04 17.40
CA LEU A 63 12.56 -1.68 18.54
C LEU A 63 13.58 -2.56 19.30
N ASN A 64 13.32 -2.78 20.59
CA ASN A 64 14.14 -3.67 21.38
C ASN A 64 14.13 -5.08 20.75
N PRO A 65 15.32 -5.66 20.40
CA PRO A 65 15.37 -6.97 19.72
C PRO A 65 14.83 -8.13 20.55
N PHE A 66 14.67 -7.95 21.86
CA PHE A 66 14.13 -8.96 22.75
C PHE A 66 12.63 -8.82 23.00
N GLU A 67 11.97 -7.81 22.45
CA GLU A 67 10.52 -7.65 22.52
C GLU A 67 9.83 -8.45 21.41
N GLU A 68 8.74 -9.13 21.77
CA GLU A 68 7.92 -9.89 20.82
C GLU A 68 7.33 -9.02 19.73
N LYS A 69 7.02 -7.76 20.03
CA LYS A 69 6.50 -6.77 19.09
C LYS A 69 7.33 -6.68 17.80
N ARG A 70 8.66 -6.72 17.94
CA ARG A 70 9.55 -6.65 16.79
C ARG A 70 9.29 -7.81 15.83
N ASP A 71 9.15 -9.01 16.36
CA ASP A 71 8.88 -10.20 15.55
C ASP A 71 7.50 -10.12 14.87
N TYR A 72 6.52 -9.57 15.58
CA TYR A 72 5.17 -9.42 15.02
C TYR A 72 5.16 -8.48 13.81
N PHE A 73 5.83 -7.34 13.90
CA PHE A 73 5.93 -6.40 12.77
C PHE A 73 6.80 -6.95 11.64
N ALA A 74 7.95 -7.52 11.97
CA ALA A 74 8.86 -8.08 10.98
C ALA A 74 8.17 -9.22 10.20
N THR A 75 7.43 -10.08 10.87
CA THR A 75 6.72 -11.19 10.25
C THR A 75 5.54 -10.72 9.41
N SER A 76 4.75 -9.79 9.92
CA SER A 76 3.54 -9.31 9.23
C SER A 76 3.84 -8.43 8.02
N ILE A 77 4.97 -7.75 8.02
CA ILE A 77 5.34 -6.80 6.95
C ILE A 77 6.48 -7.33 6.11
N LEU A 78 7.65 -7.53 6.71
CA LEU A 78 8.86 -7.86 5.94
C LEU A 78 8.82 -9.28 5.39
N ALA A 79 8.45 -10.27 6.20
CA ALA A 79 8.37 -11.66 5.76
C ALA A 79 7.27 -11.89 4.72
N GLU A 80 6.22 -11.08 4.73
CA GLU A 80 5.12 -11.16 3.78
C GLU A 80 5.32 -10.30 2.52
N SER A 81 6.36 -9.50 2.47
CA SER A 81 6.62 -8.60 1.35
C SER A 81 7.10 -9.34 0.12
N ILE A 82 6.56 -8.93 -1.03
CA ILE A 82 6.90 -9.48 -2.35
C ILE A 82 7.30 -8.32 -3.25
N ASN A 83 8.41 -8.49 -3.98
CA ASN A 83 8.83 -7.54 -5.01
C ASN A 83 8.20 -7.96 -6.35
N LEU A 84 7.35 -7.10 -6.90
CA LEU A 84 6.69 -7.32 -8.19
C LEU A 84 7.21 -6.33 -9.20
N GLN A 85 7.82 -6.84 -10.28
CA GLN A 85 8.34 -5.99 -11.34
C GLN A 85 7.28 -5.73 -12.39
N PHE A 86 7.33 -4.55 -13.01
CA PHE A 86 6.47 -4.22 -14.13
C PHE A 86 6.91 -4.99 -15.37
N ASP A 87 5.96 -5.50 -16.14
CA ASP A 87 6.25 -6.00 -17.48
C ASP A 87 6.36 -4.82 -18.46
N SER A 88 6.61 -5.13 -19.75
CA SER A 88 6.78 -4.09 -20.78
C SER A 88 5.58 -3.18 -20.97
N GLU A 89 4.41 -3.59 -20.49
CA GLU A 89 3.15 -2.83 -20.59
C GLU A 89 2.73 -2.18 -19.27
N GLY A 90 3.60 -2.21 -18.26
CA GLY A 90 3.33 -1.59 -16.96
C GLY A 90 2.37 -2.38 -16.08
N ARG A 91 2.28 -3.69 -16.30
CA ARG A 91 1.43 -4.59 -15.51
C ARG A 91 2.25 -5.30 -14.45
N ILE A 92 1.57 -5.67 -13.36
CA ILE A 92 2.10 -6.58 -12.33
C ILE A 92 1.28 -7.86 -12.32
N SER A 93 1.90 -8.95 -11.86
CA SER A 93 1.23 -10.22 -11.66
C SER A 93 1.00 -10.43 -10.17
N LEU A 94 -0.27 -10.48 -9.76
CA LEU A 94 -0.63 -10.70 -8.36
C LEU A 94 -0.79 -12.19 -8.11
N SER A 95 -0.18 -12.66 -7.01
CA SER A 95 -0.31 -14.05 -6.59
C SER A 95 -1.72 -14.36 -6.10
N SER A 96 -2.09 -15.63 -6.17
CA SER A 96 -3.39 -16.07 -5.64
C SER A 96 -3.52 -15.77 -4.14
N LYS A 97 -2.44 -15.79 -3.39
CA LYS A 97 -2.41 -15.45 -1.96
C LYS A 97 -2.86 -14.01 -1.73
N LEU A 98 -2.32 -13.06 -2.49
CA LEU A 98 -2.69 -11.63 -2.37
C LEU A 98 -4.12 -11.40 -2.84
N LEU A 99 -4.52 -12.00 -3.96
CA LEU A 99 -5.87 -11.86 -4.49
C LEU A 99 -6.92 -12.41 -3.50
N LYS A 100 -6.64 -13.52 -2.85
CA LYS A 100 -7.51 -14.10 -1.83
C LYS A 100 -7.61 -13.23 -0.59
N HIS A 101 -6.48 -12.70 -0.12
CA HIS A 101 -6.47 -11.78 1.02
C HIS A 101 -7.38 -10.59 0.77
N ALA A 102 -7.27 -9.97 -0.40
CA ALA A 102 -8.05 -8.79 -0.76
C ALA A 102 -9.44 -9.14 -1.34
N LYS A 103 -9.74 -10.42 -1.53
CA LYS A 103 -11.01 -10.90 -2.10
C LYS A 103 -11.27 -10.33 -3.50
N ILE A 104 -10.22 -10.13 -4.27
CA ILE A 104 -10.27 -9.58 -5.62
C ILE A 104 -10.56 -10.70 -6.60
N LYS A 105 -11.54 -10.48 -7.49
CA LYS A 105 -11.94 -11.44 -8.53
C LYS A 105 -11.80 -10.89 -9.94
N ASN A 106 -12.30 -9.68 -10.18
CA ASN A 106 -12.43 -9.10 -11.53
C ASN A 106 -11.66 -7.79 -11.70
N SER A 107 -11.91 -6.84 -10.81
CA SER A 107 -11.29 -5.53 -10.86
C SER A 107 -10.78 -5.13 -9.48
N MET A 108 -9.94 -4.12 -9.44
CA MET A 108 -9.37 -3.63 -8.21
C MET A 108 -9.17 -2.12 -8.27
N LEU A 109 -9.15 -1.50 -7.10
CA LEU A 109 -8.86 -0.09 -6.96
C LEU A 109 -7.41 0.10 -6.48
N PHE A 110 -6.72 1.01 -7.13
CA PHE A 110 -5.42 1.52 -6.70
C PHE A 110 -5.67 2.83 -5.96
N VAL A 111 -5.41 2.85 -4.67
CA VAL A 111 -5.78 3.94 -3.77
C VAL A 111 -4.54 4.63 -3.25
N GLY A 112 -4.30 5.86 -3.69
CA GLY A 112 -3.14 6.63 -3.24
C GLY A 112 -3.23 7.01 -1.76
N GLN A 113 -2.12 6.86 -1.05
CA GLN A 113 -2.00 7.14 0.38
C GLN A 113 -0.78 8.04 0.69
N GLY A 114 -0.33 8.82 -0.28
CA GLY A 114 0.84 9.68 -0.12
C GLY A 114 2.12 8.97 -0.48
N GLN A 115 2.86 8.50 0.50
CA GLN A 115 4.13 7.76 0.27
C GLN A 115 3.92 6.30 -0.10
N THR A 116 2.70 5.80 0.05
CA THR A 116 2.30 4.42 -0.26
C THR A 116 1.01 4.43 -1.04
N PHE A 117 0.59 3.27 -1.52
CA PHE A 117 -0.76 3.09 -2.03
C PHE A 117 -1.30 1.72 -1.60
N GLN A 118 -2.59 1.53 -1.76
CA GLN A 118 -3.27 0.29 -1.41
C GLN A 118 -4.01 -0.25 -2.63
N ILE A 119 -4.17 -1.56 -2.66
CA ILE A 119 -4.98 -2.23 -3.68
C ILE A 119 -6.17 -2.87 -2.97
N TRP A 120 -7.37 -2.54 -3.42
CA TRP A 120 -8.63 -2.94 -2.79
C TRP A 120 -9.58 -3.59 -3.78
N GLU A 121 -10.40 -4.50 -3.28
CA GLU A 121 -11.61 -4.90 -3.99
C GLU A 121 -12.59 -3.72 -3.94
N PRO A 122 -13.28 -3.38 -5.08
CA PRO A 122 -14.07 -2.14 -5.15
C PRO A 122 -15.17 -2.00 -4.11
N THR A 123 -15.95 -3.05 -3.86
CA THR A 123 -17.04 -3.00 -2.88
C THR A 123 -16.51 -2.86 -1.46
N ALA A 124 -15.45 -3.58 -1.13
CA ALA A 124 -14.80 -3.49 0.19
C ALA A 124 -14.27 -2.08 0.45
N PHE A 125 -13.68 -1.45 -0.57
CA PHE A 125 -13.17 -0.08 -0.44
C PHE A 125 -14.30 0.93 -0.20
N GLU A 126 -15.42 0.81 -0.91
CA GLU A 126 -16.56 1.71 -0.71
C GLU A 126 -17.07 1.67 0.74
N LYS A 127 -17.13 0.48 1.32
CA LYS A 127 -17.50 0.32 2.73
C LYS A 127 -16.47 0.97 3.66
N PHE A 128 -15.21 0.70 3.43
CA PHE A 128 -14.12 1.27 4.21
C PHE A 128 -14.10 2.79 4.12
N LYS A 129 -14.31 3.34 2.93
CA LYS A 129 -14.34 4.78 2.66
C LYS A 129 -15.39 5.52 3.50
N ILE A 130 -16.57 4.93 3.65
CA ILE A 130 -17.65 5.49 4.49
C ILE A 130 -17.18 5.56 5.95
N THR A 131 -16.63 4.48 6.47
CA THR A 131 -16.11 4.41 7.84
C THR A 131 -14.94 5.38 8.03
N ALA A 132 -14.01 5.42 7.08
CA ALA A 132 -12.83 6.29 7.13
C ALA A 132 -13.25 7.76 7.20
N ARG A 133 -14.22 8.18 6.40
CA ARG A 133 -14.71 9.55 6.40
C ARG A 133 -15.33 9.96 7.74
N LYS A 134 -16.14 9.07 8.34
CA LYS A 134 -16.73 9.31 9.66
C LYS A 134 -15.66 9.46 10.74
N LYS A 135 -14.70 8.54 10.76
CA LYS A 135 -13.61 8.54 11.74
C LYS A 135 -12.67 9.73 11.55
N ALA A 136 -12.40 10.12 10.31
CA ALA A 136 -11.60 11.31 10.02
C ALA A 136 -12.28 12.57 10.57
N ASN A 137 -13.59 12.71 10.40
CA ASN A 137 -14.33 13.82 10.94
C ASN A 137 -14.28 13.89 12.48
N ILE A 138 -14.41 12.75 13.15
CA ILE A 138 -14.31 12.65 14.62
C ILE A 138 -12.90 13.00 15.09
N ASN A 139 -11.87 12.59 14.36
CA ASN A 139 -10.46 12.72 14.76
C ASN A 139 -9.75 13.90 14.11
N ARG A 140 -10.47 14.82 13.46
CA ARG A 140 -9.87 15.96 12.70
C ARG A 140 -8.92 16.83 13.53
N GLY A 141 -9.15 16.93 14.82
CA GLY A 141 -8.28 17.70 15.73
C GLY A 141 -6.90 17.07 15.95
N ASN A 142 -6.71 15.80 15.58
CA ASN A 142 -5.43 15.12 15.71
C ASN A 142 -4.47 15.44 14.56
N LEU A 143 -4.96 16.06 13.47
CA LEU A 143 -4.13 16.44 12.33
C LEU A 143 -3.54 17.84 12.58
N LYS A 144 -2.28 17.88 13.03
CA LYS A 144 -1.63 19.09 13.52
C LYS A 144 -0.56 19.62 12.56
N TRP A 145 -0.88 19.72 11.28
CA TRP A 145 0.06 20.17 10.26
C TRP A 145 0.54 21.62 10.44
N GLU A 146 -0.28 22.51 11.03
CA GLU A 146 0.08 23.92 11.28
C GLU A 146 1.20 24.07 12.31
N LEU A 147 1.28 23.16 13.28
CA LEU A 147 2.30 23.23 14.33
C LEU A 147 3.71 22.96 13.82
N GLN A 148 3.84 22.30 12.67
CA GLN A 148 5.15 21.99 12.08
C GLN A 148 5.79 23.22 11.45
N HIS A 149 4.99 24.22 11.05
CA HIS A 149 5.47 25.47 10.47
C HIS A 149 5.91 26.50 11.52
N ASN A 150 5.48 26.34 12.76
CA ASN A 150 5.78 27.27 13.86
C ASN A 150 6.98 26.88 14.72
N LYS A 151 7.68 25.83 14.37
CA LYS A 151 8.84 25.31 15.11
C LYS A 151 10.19 25.78 14.57
N GLN A 152 10.19 26.79 13.74
CA GLN A 152 11.45 27.38 13.23
C GLN A 152 11.97 28.46 14.15
#